data_6338620e0d831f55cf006788393f9609
#
_entry.id   6338620e0d831f55cf006788393f9609
#
_cell.length_a   1.000
_cell.length_b   1.000
_cell.length_c   1.000
_cell.angle_alpha   90.00
_cell.angle_beta   90.00
_cell.angle_gamma   90.00
#
_symmetry.space_group_name_H-M   'P 1'
#
loop_
_entity.id
_entity.type
_entity.pdbx_description
1 polymer ?
#
loop_
_entity_poly.entity_id
_entity_poly.type
_entity_poly.pdbx_seq_one_letter_code
_entity_poly.pdbx_strand_id
1 'polypeptide(L)'
;VRTVSRALGCTVNDVLMASAVGALRSYLMDLGEDIEGLTIRATVPVNLRPLEHAKKLGNHFGLVYLDLPIGEANPLRRLERVAQSMRELKQSRQAIVGFGLLAALGMGPAMLQRPALEMFSRKATAVATNVPGPQMPLYLAGARVADLMFWVPQNGSIGMGISILSYDGNVHFGLMTDARRVPDPGEIIKRFAPEFEKLLLITLME
;
A
#
# COMPACT_ATOMS: atom_id res chain seq x y z
N VAL A 1 -3.50 -16.63 -0.60
CA VAL A 1 -4.16 -15.31 -0.68
C VAL A 1 -5.41 -15.36 -1.54
N ARG A 2 -5.36 -15.88 -2.79
CA ARG A 2 -6.53 -15.96 -3.70
C ARG A 2 -7.70 -16.75 -3.10
N THR A 3 -7.44 -17.84 -2.39
CA THR A 3 -8.46 -18.64 -1.70
C THR A 3 -9.17 -17.79 -0.65
N VAL A 4 -8.41 -17.13 0.21
CA VAL A 4 -8.93 -16.25 1.26
C VAL A 4 -9.78 -15.11 0.67
N SER A 5 -9.28 -14.44 -0.38
CA SER A 5 -10.02 -13.34 -0.99
C SER A 5 -11.35 -13.78 -1.61
N ARG A 6 -11.41 -14.99 -2.19
CA ARG A 6 -12.66 -15.54 -2.73
C ARG A 6 -13.66 -15.92 -1.63
N ALA A 7 -13.19 -16.59 -0.58
CA ALA A 7 -14.03 -16.99 0.54
C ALA A 7 -14.65 -15.77 1.25
N LEU A 8 -13.84 -14.71 1.45
CA LEU A 8 -14.30 -13.49 2.14
C LEU A 8 -14.92 -12.43 1.20
N GLY A 9 -15.15 -12.73 -0.09
CA GLY A 9 -15.80 -11.85 -1.04
C GLY A 9 -15.09 -10.52 -1.32
N CYS A 10 -13.75 -10.51 -1.21
CA CYS A 10 -12.92 -9.32 -1.36
C CYS A 10 -11.79 -9.52 -2.40
N THR A 11 -10.99 -8.48 -2.67
CA THR A 11 -9.86 -8.60 -3.59
C THR A 11 -8.60 -9.08 -2.87
N VAL A 12 -7.67 -9.68 -3.64
CA VAL A 12 -6.32 -10.03 -3.13
C VAL A 12 -5.63 -8.80 -2.50
N ASN A 13 -5.81 -7.63 -3.12
CA ASN A 13 -5.24 -6.38 -2.63
C ASN A 13 -5.81 -5.99 -1.25
N ASP A 14 -7.11 -6.19 -1.04
CA ASP A 14 -7.76 -5.89 0.24
C ASP A 14 -7.19 -6.78 1.36
N VAL A 15 -7.03 -8.09 1.09
CA VAL A 15 -6.44 -9.05 2.04
C VAL A 15 -5.01 -8.65 2.41
N LEU A 16 -4.17 -8.36 1.42
CA LEU A 16 -2.76 -8.00 1.66
C LEU A 16 -2.64 -6.68 2.41
N MET A 17 -3.46 -5.69 2.06
CA MET A 17 -3.46 -4.41 2.75
C MET A 17 -4.00 -4.53 4.18
N ALA A 18 -5.05 -5.32 4.42
CA ALA A 18 -5.55 -5.60 5.77
C ALA A 18 -4.52 -6.31 6.64
N SER A 19 -3.72 -7.23 6.06
CA SER A 19 -2.61 -7.88 6.76
C SER A 19 -1.50 -6.88 7.12
N ALA A 20 -1.17 -5.95 6.21
CA ALA A 20 -0.20 -4.88 6.49
C ALA A 20 -0.69 -3.96 7.62
N VAL A 21 -1.98 -3.59 7.61
CA VAL A 21 -2.60 -2.80 8.69
C VAL A 21 -2.54 -3.55 10.02
N GLY A 22 -2.80 -4.86 10.03
CA GLY A 22 -2.68 -5.71 11.20
C GLY A 22 -1.25 -5.78 11.75
N ALA A 23 -0.26 -5.90 10.86
CA ALA A 23 1.14 -5.89 11.25
C ALA A 23 1.57 -4.57 11.92
N LEU A 24 1.13 -3.44 11.35
CA LEU A 24 1.36 -2.11 11.93
C LEU A 24 0.65 -1.97 13.28
N ARG A 25 -0.59 -2.44 13.37
CA ARG A 25 -1.34 -2.46 14.65
C ARG A 25 -0.57 -3.22 15.73
N SER A 26 -0.19 -4.48 15.45
CA SER A 26 0.53 -5.31 16.41
C SER A 26 1.85 -4.67 16.83
N TYR A 27 2.58 -4.06 15.90
CA TYR A 27 3.82 -3.36 16.20
C TYR A 27 3.60 -2.17 17.15
N LEU A 28 2.61 -1.31 16.88
CA LEU A 28 2.31 -0.16 17.72
C LEU A 28 1.83 -0.56 19.12
N MET A 29 1.04 -1.65 19.21
CA MET A 29 0.63 -2.21 20.51
C MET A 29 1.82 -2.66 21.35
N ASP A 30 2.80 -3.33 20.73
CA ASP A 30 3.99 -3.80 21.44
C ASP A 30 4.89 -2.63 21.91
N LEU A 31 4.80 -1.48 21.24
CA LEU A 31 5.43 -0.22 21.68
C LEU A 31 4.66 0.47 22.82
N GLY A 32 3.46 0.00 23.17
CA GLY A 32 2.60 0.62 24.18
C GLY A 32 1.88 1.89 23.69
N GLU A 33 1.78 2.09 22.38
CA GLU A 33 1.08 3.23 21.81
C GLU A 33 -0.44 3.10 21.96
N ASP A 34 -1.10 4.22 22.22
CA ASP A 34 -2.56 4.28 22.21
C ASP A 34 -3.07 4.25 20.75
N ILE A 35 -3.70 3.15 20.40
CA ILE A 35 -4.21 2.91 19.05
C ILE A 35 -5.73 2.88 18.96
N GLU A 36 -6.45 3.18 20.04
CA GLU A 36 -7.90 3.21 20.02
C GLU A 36 -8.43 4.24 19.01
N GLY A 37 -9.26 3.80 18.08
CA GLY A 37 -9.77 4.65 17.01
C GLY A 37 -8.74 5.14 16.00
N LEU A 38 -7.46 4.76 16.13
CA LEU A 38 -6.39 5.24 15.27
C LEU A 38 -6.62 4.84 13.82
N THR A 39 -6.61 5.84 12.95
CA THR A 39 -6.58 5.66 11.49
C THR A 39 -5.40 6.45 10.95
N ILE A 40 -4.50 5.78 10.23
CA ILE A 40 -3.45 6.45 9.48
C ILE A 40 -3.83 6.53 8.00
N ARG A 41 -3.23 7.46 7.29
CA ARG A 41 -3.52 7.67 5.87
C ARG A 41 -2.32 7.33 5.02
N ALA A 42 -2.53 6.49 4.00
CA ALA A 42 -1.55 6.20 2.98
C ALA A 42 -1.91 6.88 1.66
N THR A 43 -0.92 7.36 0.93
CA THR A 43 -1.09 7.70 -0.49
C THR A 43 -0.91 6.44 -1.32
N VAL A 44 -1.82 6.24 -2.28
CA VAL A 44 -1.78 5.11 -3.22
C VAL A 44 -1.69 5.67 -4.64
N PRO A 45 -0.66 5.33 -5.42
CA PRO A 45 -0.60 5.69 -6.83
C PRO A 45 -1.60 4.84 -7.63
N VAL A 46 -2.46 5.51 -8.38
CA VAL A 46 -3.44 4.87 -9.27
C VAL A 46 -3.06 5.18 -10.70
N ASN A 47 -2.87 4.13 -11.51
CA ASN A 47 -2.57 4.28 -12.92
C ASN A 47 -3.78 4.86 -13.65
N LEU A 48 -3.59 6.01 -14.30
CA LEU A 48 -4.62 6.70 -15.11
C LEU A 48 -4.42 6.45 -16.61
N ARG A 49 -3.41 5.66 -16.98
CA ARG A 49 -3.08 5.41 -18.39
C ARG A 49 -4.12 4.48 -19.01
N PRO A 50 -4.69 4.85 -20.17
CA PRO A 50 -5.53 3.95 -20.96
C PRO A 50 -4.76 2.67 -21.35
N LEU A 51 -5.45 1.53 -21.41
CA LEU A 51 -4.85 0.24 -21.75
C LEU A 51 -4.12 0.25 -23.10
N GLU A 52 -4.62 1.01 -24.06
CA GLU A 52 -4.01 1.23 -25.40
C GLU A 52 -2.60 1.82 -25.30
N HIS A 53 -2.33 2.57 -24.23
CA HIS A 53 -1.06 3.24 -24.00
C HIS A 53 -0.21 2.55 -22.89
N ALA A 54 -0.57 1.34 -22.47
CA ALA A 54 0.10 0.65 -21.36
C ALA A 54 1.62 0.47 -21.56
N LYS A 55 2.08 0.37 -22.82
CA LYS A 55 3.51 0.21 -23.20
C LYS A 55 4.27 1.53 -23.34
N LYS A 56 3.59 2.69 -23.31
CA LYS A 56 4.28 3.99 -23.42
C LYS A 56 5.01 4.30 -22.12
N LEU A 57 6.24 4.78 -22.23
CA LEU A 57 7.00 5.27 -21.07
C LEU A 57 6.42 6.60 -20.56
N GLY A 58 6.65 6.89 -19.28
CA GLY A 58 6.24 8.12 -18.63
C GLY A 58 5.37 7.90 -17.39
N ASN A 59 5.23 8.92 -16.57
CA ASN A 59 4.44 8.91 -15.33
C ASN A 59 3.03 9.44 -15.62
N HIS A 60 2.03 8.56 -15.60
CA HIS A 60 0.63 8.89 -15.79
C HIS A 60 -0.23 8.26 -14.69
N PHE A 61 -0.03 8.75 -13.47
CA PHE A 61 -0.73 8.26 -12.30
C PHE A 61 -1.27 9.42 -11.46
N GLY A 62 -2.41 9.21 -10.83
CA GLY A 62 -2.92 10.08 -9.78
C GLY A 62 -2.59 9.52 -8.40
N LEU A 63 -2.50 10.40 -7.40
CA LEU A 63 -2.37 10.01 -6.01
C LEU A 63 -3.74 10.09 -5.34
N VAL A 64 -4.11 9.05 -4.62
CA VAL A 64 -5.32 8.99 -3.81
C VAL A 64 -4.95 8.69 -2.36
N TYR A 65 -5.82 9.07 -1.44
CA TYR A 65 -5.62 8.81 -0.02
C TYR A 65 -6.47 7.62 0.42
N LEU A 66 -5.82 6.62 1.00
CA LEU A 66 -6.42 5.43 1.58
C LEU A 66 -6.33 5.51 3.10
N ASP A 67 -7.46 5.45 3.77
CA ASP A 67 -7.49 5.37 5.21
C ASP A 67 -7.27 3.92 5.67
N LEU A 68 -6.30 3.74 6.58
CA LEU A 68 -5.87 2.46 7.13
C LEU A 68 -6.30 2.38 8.59
N PRO A 69 -7.29 1.53 8.95
CA PRO A 69 -7.90 1.47 10.27
C PRO A 69 -7.01 0.68 11.26
N ILE A 70 -5.95 1.29 11.77
CA ILE A 70 -5.02 0.67 12.72
C ILE A 70 -5.73 0.30 14.03
N GLY A 71 -6.67 1.13 14.49
CA GLY A 71 -7.44 0.91 15.72
C GLY A 71 -8.39 -0.29 15.68
N GLU A 72 -8.73 -0.81 14.48
CA GLU A 72 -9.66 -1.93 14.38
C GLU A 72 -9.01 -3.26 14.81
N ALA A 73 -9.48 -3.82 15.91
CA ALA A 73 -8.93 -5.03 16.49
C ALA A 73 -9.35 -6.31 15.75
N ASN A 74 -10.60 -6.36 15.29
CA ASN A 74 -11.13 -7.54 14.61
C ASN A 74 -10.59 -7.65 13.19
N PRO A 75 -9.92 -8.77 12.81
CA PRO A 75 -9.32 -8.93 11.50
C PRO A 75 -10.32 -8.84 10.34
N LEU A 76 -11.54 -9.38 10.50
CA LEU A 76 -12.58 -9.32 9.47
C LEU A 76 -13.11 -7.90 9.30
N ARG A 77 -13.44 -7.22 10.40
CA ARG A 77 -13.88 -5.81 10.32
C ARG A 77 -12.80 -4.91 9.75
N ARG A 78 -11.53 -5.18 10.06
CA ARG A 78 -10.38 -4.48 9.49
C ARG A 78 -10.31 -4.69 7.99
N LEU A 79 -10.48 -5.94 7.52
CA LEU A 79 -10.55 -6.28 6.10
C LEU A 79 -11.73 -5.58 5.41
N GLU A 80 -12.93 -5.62 6.00
CA GLU A 80 -14.13 -4.96 5.47
C GLU A 80 -13.92 -3.44 5.29
N ARG A 81 -13.36 -2.78 6.32
CA ARG A 81 -13.07 -1.33 6.26
C ARG A 81 -12.05 -1.00 5.17
N VAL A 82 -10.97 -1.79 5.07
CA VAL A 82 -9.97 -1.61 4.00
C VAL A 82 -10.62 -1.82 2.64
N ALA A 83 -11.38 -2.88 2.45
CA ALA A 83 -12.06 -3.18 1.20
C ALA A 83 -13.09 -2.10 0.82
N GLN A 84 -13.80 -1.55 1.80
CA GLN A 84 -14.72 -0.43 1.58
C GLN A 84 -13.96 0.82 1.11
N SER A 85 -12.91 1.24 1.84
CA SER A 85 -12.07 2.38 1.47
C SER A 85 -11.49 2.21 0.06
N MET A 86 -11.03 1.02 -0.30
CA MET A 86 -10.51 0.72 -1.63
C MET A 86 -11.58 0.80 -2.73
N ARG A 87 -12.82 0.38 -2.45
CA ARG A 87 -13.95 0.52 -3.40
C ARG A 87 -14.31 2.00 -3.61
N GLU A 88 -14.43 2.76 -2.53
CA GLU A 88 -14.73 4.18 -2.58
C GLU A 88 -13.67 4.94 -3.39
N LEU A 89 -12.40 4.62 -3.21
CA LEU A 89 -11.30 5.19 -4.00
C LEU A 89 -11.41 4.89 -5.49
N LYS A 90 -11.74 3.65 -5.86
CA LYS A 90 -11.90 3.25 -7.28
C LYS A 90 -13.07 3.96 -7.96
N GLN A 91 -14.10 4.31 -7.21
CA GLN A 91 -15.28 5.03 -7.71
C GLN A 91 -15.07 6.55 -7.67
N SER A 92 -14.08 7.04 -6.93
CA SER A 92 -13.83 8.47 -6.77
C SER A 92 -13.08 9.05 -7.96
N ARG A 93 -13.29 10.35 -8.21
CA ARG A 93 -12.50 11.12 -9.18
C ARG A 93 -11.20 11.68 -8.58
N GLN A 94 -10.83 11.29 -7.36
CA GLN A 94 -9.66 11.82 -6.66
C GLN A 94 -8.37 11.64 -7.45
N ALA A 95 -8.19 10.48 -8.11
CA ALA A 95 -7.00 10.22 -8.91
C ALA A 95 -6.84 11.19 -10.07
N ILE A 96 -7.94 11.49 -10.78
CA ILE A 96 -7.95 12.42 -11.93
C ILE A 96 -7.70 13.85 -11.45
N VAL A 97 -8.39 14.27 -10.39
CA VAL A 97 -8.22 15.60 -9.80
C VAL A 97 -6.80 15.77 -9.25
N GLY A 98 -6.28 14.77 -8.54
CA GLY A 98 -4.92 14.76 -8.02
C GLY A 98 -3.87 14.86 -9.14
N PHE A 99 -4.04 14.12 -10.23
CA PHE A 99 -3.17 14.20 -11.41
C PHE A 99 -3.20 15.59 -12.05
N GLY A 100 -4.41 16.14 -12.28
CA GLY A 100 -4.56 17.48 -12.85
C GLY A 100 -3.91 18.57 -11.98
N LEU A 101 -4.06 18.46 -10.67
CA LEU A 101 -3.45 19.39 -9.73
C LEU A 101 -1.91 19.28 -9.73
N LEU A 102 -1.37 18.06 -9.71
CA LEU A 102 0.09 17.84 -9.81
C LEU A 102 0.65 18.33 -11.15
N ALA A 103 -0.06 18.12 -12.25
CA ALA A 103 0.33 18.61 -13.57
C ALA A 103 0.33 20.14 -13.60
N ALA A 104 -0.70 20.80 -13.08
CA ALA A 104 -0.77 22.26 -12.98
C ALA A 104 0.37 22.84 -12.10
N LEU A 105 0.65 22.20 -10.96
CA LEU A 105 1.77 22.58 -10.10
C LEU A 105 3.12 22.38 -10.79
N GLY A 106 3.28 21.29 -11.57
CA GLY A 106 4.51 21.01 -12.32
C GLY A 106 4.81 22.04 -13.40
N MET A 107 3.78 22.71 -13.95
CA MET A 107 3.92 23.82 -14.92
C MET A 107 4.14 25.18 -14.23
N GLY A 108 3.92 25.26 -12.91
CA GLY A 108 4.04 26.48 -12.11
C GLY A 108 5.49 26.81 -11.74
N PRO A 109 5.72 28.01 -11.18
CA PRO A 109 7.02 28.41 -10.66
C PRO A 109 7.52 27.47 -9.56
N ALA A 110 8.82 27.15 -9.55
CA ALA A 110 9.45 26.26 -8.56
C ALA A 110 9.19 26.71 -7.10
N MET A 111 9.02 28.01 -6.88
CA MET A 111 8.72 28.60 -5.57
C MET A 111 7.38 28.10 -4.99
N LEU A 112 6.39 27.76 -5.84
CA LEU A 112 5.08 27.23 -5.42
C LEU A 112 5.06 25.70 -5.32
N GLN A 113 5.94 25.01 -6.03
CA GLN A 113 5.96 23.54 -6.06
C GLN A 113 6.31 22.94 -4.71
N ARG A 114 7.35 23.43 -4.03
CA ARG A 114 7.77 22.92 -2.72
C ARG A 114 6.69 23.02 -1.63
N PRO A 115 6.11 24.20 -1.35
CA PRO A 115 5.05 24.32 -0.35
C PRO A 115 3.83 23.46 -0.65
N ALA A 116 3.46 23.34 -1.93
CA ALA A 116 2.35 22.49 -2.34
C ALA A 116 2.64 21.01 -2.08
N LEU A 117 3.81 20.50 -2.46
CA LEU A 117 4.21 19.12 -2.20
C LEU A 117 4.30 18.83 -0.69
N GLU A 118 4.82 19.76 0.10
CA GLU A 118 4.83 19.64 1.57
C GLU A 118 3.42 19.58 2.16
N MET A 119 2.50 20.40 1.66
CA MET A 119 1.09 20.37 2.09
C MET A 119 0.44 19.02 1.78
N PHE A 120 0.71 18.43 0.60
CA PHE A 120 0.22 17.09 0.24
C PHE A 120 0.85 16.00 1.10
N SER A 121 2.16 16.04 1.32
CA SER A 121 2.88 15.03 2.10
C SER A 121 2.45 15.01 3.57
N ARG A 122 2.08 16.16 4.15
CA ARG A 122 1.59 16.25 5.53
C ARG A 122 0.25 15.52 5.77
N LYS A 123 -0.50 15.24 4.71
CA LYS A 123 -1.80 14.55 4.79
C LYS A 123 -1.68 13.03 4.81
N ALA A 124 -0.47 12.49 4.66
CA ALA A 124 -0.24 11.06 4.62
C ALA A 124 0.94 10.65 5.51
N THR A 125 0.79 9.51 6.14
CA THR A 125 1.83 8.87 6.97
C THR A 125 2.69 7.92 6.14
N ALA A 126 2.09 7.31 5.12
CA ALA A 126 2.72 6.28 4.30
C ALA A 126 2.42 6.48 2.80
N VAL A 127 3.27 5.89 1.96
CA VAL A 127 2.94 5.56 0.58
C VAL A 127 2.73 4.05 0.52
N ALA A 128 1.63 3.59 -0.07
CA ALA A 128 1.36 2.17 -0.24
C ALA A 128 1.11 1.84 -1.71
N THR A 129 1.77 0.81 -2.21
CA THR A 129 1.55 0.36 -3.59
C THR A 129 1.57 -1.15 -3.68
N ASN A 130 0.68 -1.68 -4.51
CA ASN A 130 0.63 -3.09 -4.85
C ASN A 130 0.74 -3.23 -6.37
N VAL A 131 1.77 -3.94 -6.82
CA VAL A 131 2.07 -4.16 -8.23
C VAL A 131 1.94 -5.64 -8.54
N PRO A 132 1.03 -6.03 -9.45
CA PRO A 132 1.04 -7.37 -9.99
C PRO A 132 2.28 -7.55 -10.88
N GLY A 133 3.21 -8.37 -10.43
CA GLY A 133 4.39 -8.73 -11.19
C GLY A 133 4.16 -9.95 -12.09
N PRO A 134 5.20 -10.40 -12.83
CA PRO A 134 5.14 -11.56 -13.68
C PRO A 134 4.74 -12.83 -12.91
N GLN A 135 3.77 -13.57 -13.45
CA GLN A 135 3.28 -14.82 -12.83
C GLN A 135 4.06 -16.06 -13.31
N MET A 136 5.08 -15.85 -14.14
CA MET A 136 6.02 -16.88 -14.61
C MET A 136 7.43 -16.48 -14.18
N PRO A 137 8.31 -17.47 -13.94
CA PRO A 137 9.68 -17.19 -13.56
C PRO A 137 10.41 -16.42 -14.67
N LEU A 138 11.14 -15.39 -14.27
CA LEU A 138 12.03 -14.63 -15.14
C LEU A 138 13.43 -15.24 -15.12
N TYR A 139 14.15 -15.07 -16.22
CA TYR A 139 15.54 -15.50 -16.36
C TYR A 139 16.40 -14.30 -16.80
N LEU A 140 17.54 -14.11 -16.14
CA LEU A 140 18.54 -13.13 -16.51
C LEU A 140 19.83 -13.87 -16.86
N ALA A 141 20.28 -13.73 -18.11
CA ALA A 141 21.47 -14.44 -18.63
C ALA A 141 21.47 -15.95 -18.35
N GLY A 142 20.29 -16.62 -18.44
CA GLY A 142 20.13 -18.04 -18.19
C GLY A 142 19.91 -18.41 -16.71
N ALA A 143 20.15 -17.53 -15.77
CA ALA A 143 19.89 -17.76 -14.35
C ALA A 143 18.45 -17.36 -14.00
N ARG A 144 17.76 -18.26 -13.24
CA ARG A 144 16.40 -17.95 -12.75
C ARG A 144 16.46 -16.85 -11.71
N VAL A 145 15.61 -15.82 -11.85
CA VAL A 145 15.39 -14.81 -10.82
C VAL A 145 14.56 -15.46 -9.71
N ALA A 146 15.15 -15.64 -8.54
CA ALA A 146 14.49 -16.28 -7.41
C ALA A 146 13.38 -15.42 -6.83
N ASP A 147 13.69 -14.13 -6.57
CA ASP A 147 12.79 -13.18 -5.95
C ASP A 147 12.84 -11.86 -6.69
N LEU A 148 11.72 -11.13 -6.67
CA LEU A 148 11.61 -9.80 -7.24
C LEU A 148 11.00 -8.88 -6.18
N MET A 149 11.63 -7.73 -5.95
CA MET A 149 11.18 -6.75 -4.97
C MET A 149 11.39 -5.33 -5.49
N PHE A 150 10.58 -4.40 -5.02
CA PHE A 150 10.78 -2.98 -5.25
C PHE A 150 10.48 -2.19 -3.99
N TRP A 151 10.96 -0.96 -3.94
CA TRP A 151 10.68 -0.03 -2.85
C TRP A 151 10.03 1.24 -3.39
N VAL A 152 9.07 1.76 -2.62
CA VAL A 152 8.37 2.99 -2.97
C VAL A 152 9.19 4.18 -2.49
N PRO A 153 9.53 5.13 -3.37
CA PRO A 153 10.18 6.36 -2.93
C PRO A 153 9.25 7.17 -2.03
N GLN A 154 9.85 7.75 -0.99
CA GLN A 154 9.19 8.63 -0.04
C GLN A 154 9.67 10.07 -0.27
N ASN A 155 8.83 11.05 0.06
CA ASN A 155 9.19 12.47 -0.02
C ASN A 155 8.51 13.26 1.10
N GLY A 156 9.14 14.34 1.50
CA GLY A 156 8.62 15.27 2.49
C GLY A 156 8.50 14.66 3.88
N SER A 157 7.33 14.74 4.49
CA SER A 157 7.03 14.25 5.84
C SER A 157 6.57 12.80 5.91
N ILE A 158 6.46 12.11 4.77
CA ILE A 158 6.04 10.70 4.72
C ILE A 158 7.19 9.83 5.21
N GLY A 159 6.97 9.14 6.32
CA GLY A 159 8.00 8.33 6.98
C GLY A 159 7.96 6.84 6.67
N MET A 160 7.03 6.38 5.81
CA MET A 160 6.84 4.95 5.53
C MET A 160 6.48 4.69 4.08
N GLY A 161 7.08 3.68 3.48
CA GLY A 161 6.74 3.13 2.17
C GLY A 161 6.40 1.65 2.29
N ILE A 162 5.20 1.27 1.86
CA ILE A 162 4.71 -0.10 1.81
C ILE A 162 4.68 -0.54 0.36
N SER A 163 5.43 -1.58 0.03
CA SER A 163 5.45 -2.19 -1.30
C SER A 163 5.00 -3.64 -1.25
N ILE A 164 4.07 -3.99 -2.11
CA ILE A 164 3.59 -5.36 -2.28
C ILE A 164 3.79 -5.73 -3.74
N LEU A 165 4.43 -6.87 -3.99
CA LEU A 165 4.68 -7.38 -5.34
C LEU A 165 4.29 -8.85 -5.39
N SER A 166 3.55 -9.26 -6.42
CA SER A 166 3.36 -10.68 -6.71
C SER A 166 4.34 -11.12 -7.81
N TYR A 167 5.08 -12.19 -7.58
CA TYR A 167 6.01 -12.75 -8.54
C TYR A 167 6.02 -14.27 -8.45
N ASP A 168 5.88 -14.95 -9.59
CA ASP A 168 5.96 -16.42 -9.70
C ASP A 168 5.13 -17.18 -8.64
N GLY A 169 3.88 -16.72 -8.43
CA GLY A 169 2.94 -17.29 -7.46
C GLY A 169 3.13 -16.84 -6.00
N ASN A 170 4.20 -16.14 -5.68
CA ASN A 170 4.52 -15.64 -4.35
C ASN A 170 4.13 -14.15 -4.19
N VAL A 171 3.99 -13.73 -2.93
CA VAL A 171 3.80 -12.32 -2.56
C VAL A 171 5.00 -11.86 -1.76
N HIS A 172 5.59 -10.77 -2.21
CA HIS A 172 6.71 -10.12 -1.55
C HIS A 172 6.20 -8.83 -0.88
N PHE A 173 6.42 -8.72 0.41
CA PHE A 173 6.07 -7.54 1.21
C PHE A 173 7.34 -6.79 1.58
N GLY A 174 7.44 -5.55 1.15
CA GLY A 174 8.56 -4.66 1.44
C GLY A 174 8.11 -3.45 2.26
N LEU A 175 8.94 -3.07 3.21
CA LEU A 175 8.74 -1.91 4.05
C LEU A 175 10.00 -1.05 4.07
N MET A 176 9.85 0.24 3.81
CA MET A 176 10.90 1.23 3.96
C MET A 176 10.44 2.28 4.96
N THR A 177 11.27 2.62 5.94
CA THR A 177 10.91 3.55 7.01
C THR A 177 11.99 4.61 7.22
N ASP A 178 11.60 5.76 7.75
CA ASP A 178 12.54 6.71 8.33
C ASP A 178 13.11 6.13 9.62
N ALA A 179 14.41 5.86 9.65
CA ALA A 179 15.10 5.24 10.78
C ALA A 179 14.98 6.02 12.11
N ARG A 180 14.63 7.32 12.05
CA ARG A 180 14.39 8.13 13.25
C ARG A 180 13.02 7.86 13.86
N ARG A 181 12.05 7.43 13.04
CA ARG A 181 10.64 7.19 13.46
C ARG A 181 10.37 5.72 13.71
N VAL A 182 10.88 4.86 12.84
CA VAL A 182 10.74 3.41 12.93
C VAL A 182 12.11 2.79 12.65
N PRO A 183 12.95 2.61 13.69
CA PRO A 183 14.32 2.14 13.54
C PRO A 183 14.43 0.64 13.17
N ASP A 184 13.38 -0.12 13.42
CA ASP A 184 13.33 -1.57 13.32
C ASP A 184 12.20 -2.09 12.41
N PRO A 185 12.17 -1.72 11.11
CA PRO A 185 11.09 -2.12 10.18
C PRO A 185 10.93 -3.64 10.07
N GLY A 186 11.98 -4.41 10.37
CA GLY A 186 11.94 -5.86 10.42
C GLY A 186 10.93 -6.41 11.40
N GLU A 187 10.67 -5.71 12.50
CA GLU A 187 9.66 -6.10 13.47
C GLU A 187 8.24 -6.00 12.91
N ILE A 188 7.96 -5.02 12.04
CA ILE A 188 6.68 -4.94 11.34
C ILE A 188 6.56 -6.06 10.30
N ILE A 189 7.64 -6.31 9.53
CA ILE A 189 7.65 -7.35 8.49
C ILE A 189 7.36 -8.74 9.09
N LYS A 190 7.95 -9.07 10.22
CA LYS A 190 7.71 -10.37 10.93
C LYS A 190 6.23 -10.59 11.28
N ARG A 191 5.47 -9.54 11.48
CA ARG A 191 4.05 -9.58 11.86
C ARG A 191 3.09 -9.70 10.67
N PHE A 192 3.58 -9.49 9.43
CA PHE A 192 2.74 -9.52 8.24
C PHE A 192 2.16 -10.92 7.95
N ALA A 193 3.00 -11.96 7.95
CA ALA A 193 2.54 -13.32 7.70
C ALA A 193 1.56 -13.82 8.78
N PRO A 194 1.81 -13.66 10.09
CA PRO A 194 0.85 -14.00 11.14
C PRO A 194 -0.50 -13.29 11.00
N GLU A 195 -0.52 -12.02 10.59
CA GLU A 195 -1.79 -11.31 10.37
C GLU A 195 -2.56 -11.85 9.16
N PHE A 196 -1.86 -12.26 8.10
CA PHE A 196 -2.49 -12.97 6.99
C PHE A 196 -3.02 -14.35 7.41
N GLU A 197 -2.28 -15.09 8.23
CA GLU A 197 -2.67 -16.40 8.74
C GLU A 197 -3.95 -16.34 9.57
N LYS A 198 -4.20 -15.26 10.34
CA LYS A 198 -5.47 -15.05 11.04
C LYS A 198 -6.66 -15.06 10.07
N LEU A 199 -6.55 -14.36 8.94
CA LEU A 199 -7.59 -14.34 7.91
C LEU A 199 -7.74 -15.71 7.23
N LEU A 200 -6.63 -16.42 7.02
CA LEU A 200 -6.67 -17.77 6.46
C LEU A 200 -7.38 -18.74 7.41
N LEU A 201 -7.06 -18.73 8.69
CA LEU A 201 -7.68 -19.61 9.68
C LEU A 201 -9.20 -19.37 9.78
N ILE A 202 -9.64 -18.12 9.73
CA ILE A 202 -11.07 -17.78 9.73
C ILE A 202 -11.77 -18.43 8.53
N THR A 203 -11.17 -18.38 7.33
CA THR A 203 -11.76 -18.99 6.12
C THR A 203 -11.75 -20.51 6.12
N LEU A 204 -10.98 -21.16 7.00
CA LEU A 204 -10.96 -22.62 7.13
C LEU A 204 -11.96 -23.12 8.19
N MET A 205 -12.50 -22.19 9.00
CA MET A 205 -13.48 -22.50 10.07
C MET A 205 -14.93 -22.28 9.60
N GLU A 206 -15.15 -21.60 8.48
CA GLU A 206 -16.44 -21.44 7.79
C GLU A 206 -16.68 -22.60 6.81
#